data_96a4b5d91d232f358d2852bebdf01fed
#
_entry.id   96a4b5d91d232f358d2852bebdf01fed
#
_cell.length_a   1.000
_cell.length_b   1.000
_cell.length_c   1.000
_cell.angle_alpha   90.00
_cell.angle_beta   90.00
_cell.angle_gamma   90.00
#
_symmetry.space_group_name_H-M   'P 1'
#
loop_
_entity.id
_entity.type
_entity.pdbx_description
1 polymer ?
#
loop_
_entity_poly.entity_id
_entity_poly.type
_entity_poly.pdbx_seq_one_letter_code
_entity_poly.pdbx_strand_id
1 'polypeptide(L)'
;MAERDGVDEIVEQWRRERPDLDPSPIGVVGRVSRLARELEQRLEPVYREHGLDGGWYDVLATLRRSGPPYRLRPSEFTGALMLTSSGTTKRLDRLEQAGLIERGPDPDDRRGTLITLTAAGRELVDAATQAHLENERRLLESLTDAEQRRLADLLRKLRLGLPD
;
A
#
# COMPACT_ATOMS: atom_id res chain seq x y z
N MET A 1 1.76 9.79 -32.18
CA MET A 1 0.63 10.27 -31.36
C MET A 1 0.67 9.50 -30.05
N ALA A 2 0.53 10.17 -28.90
CA ALA A 2 0.42 9.43 -27.64
C ALA A 2 -0.83 8.54 -27.68
N GLU A 3 -0.71 7.31 -27.22
CA GLU A 3 -1.80 6.35 -27.11
C GLU A 3 -2.86 6.92 -26.14
N ARG A 4 -4.15 6.81 -26.51
CA ARG A 4 -5.26 7.37 -25.72
C ARG A 4 -5.83 6.27 -24.83
N ASP A 5 -6.22 6.64 -23.61
CA ASP A 5 -6.91 5.76 -22.66
C ASP A 5 -8.35 6.24 -22.37
N GLY A 6 -9.11 5.43 -21.63
CA GLY A 6 -10.47 5.77 -21.30
C GLY A 6 -10.66 7.01 -20.41
N VAL A 7 -9.59 7.58 -19.84
CA VAL A 7 -9.66 8.86 -19.12
C VAL A 7 -9.66 10.03 -20.13
N ASP A 8 -8.91 9.89 -21.23
CA ASP A 8 -8.94 10.89 -22.32
C ASP A 8 -10.35 11.00 -22.90
N GLU A 9 -11.06 9.89 -23.06
CA GLU A 9 -12.45 9.89 -23.53
C GLU A 9 -13.38 10.64 -22.58
N ILE A 10 -13.24 10.42 -21.26
CA ILE A 10 -14.03 11.13 -20.25
C ILE A 10 -13.77 12.63 -20.29
N VAL A 11 -12.50 13.04 -20.40
CA VAL A 11 -12.12 14.46 -20.49
C VAL A 11 -12.74 15.10 -21.74
N GLU A 12 -12.71 14.40 -22.90
CA GLU A 12 -13.31 14.88 -24.13
C GLU A 12 -14.85 14.98 -24.06
N GLN A 13 -15.50 14.02 -23.37
CA GLN A 13 -16.96 14.09 -23.14
C GLN A 13 -17.32 15.34 -22.32
N TRP A 14 -16.61 15.60 -21.24
CA TRP A 14 -16.84 16.79 -20.43
C TRP A 14 -16.60 18.11 -21.20
N ARG A 15 -15.55 18.18 -22.03
CA ARG A 15 -15.33 19.36 -22.89
C ARG A 15 -16.46 19.64 -23.85
N ARG A 16 -17.12 18.61 -24.35
CA ARG A 16 -18.28 18.76 -25.22
C ARG A 16 -19.56 19.16 -24.49
N GLU A 17 -19.83 18.52 -23.35
CA GLU A 17 -21.07 18.70 -22.62
C GLU A 17 -21.06 19.96 -21.74
N ARG A 18 -19.86 20.35 -21.25
CA ARG A 18 -19.68 21.51 -20.39
C ARG A 18 -18.46 22.32 -20.84
N PRO A 19 -18.57 23.01 -21.98
CA PRO A 19 -17.45 23.80 -22.52
C PRO A 19 -17.09 25.03 -21.66
N ASP A 20 -17.92 25.34 -20.69
CA ASP A 20 -17.71 26.38 -19.66
C ASP A 20 -16.77 25.91 -18.52
N LEU A 21 -16.43 24.62 -18.43
CA LEU A 21 -15.58 24.04 -17.40
C LEU A 21 -14.24 23.56 -17.98
N ASP A 22 -13.19 23.60 -17.13
CA ASP A 22 -11.92 22.93 -17.46
C ASP A 22 -11.86 21.53 -16.84
N PRO A 23 -12.01 20.43 -17.61
CA PRO A 23 -11.94 19.08 -17.12
C PRO A 23 -10.49 18.53 -17.05
N SER A 24 -9.46 19.31 -17.30
CA SER A 24 -8.08 18.85 -17.33
C SER A 24 -7.61 18.14 -16.04
N PRO A 25 -8.04 18.54 -14.83
CA PRO A 25 -7.67 17.84 -13.59
C PRO A 25 -8.11 16.36 -13.55
N ILE A 26 -9.19 16.00 -14.26
CA ILE A 26 -9.67 14.61 -14.39
C ILE A 26 -8.56 13.74 -15.02
N GLY A 27 -7.78 14.31 -15.93
CA GLY A 27 -6.67 13.63 -16.58
C GLY A 27 -5.63 13.07 -15.59
N VAL A 28 -5.41 13.74 -14.47
CA VAL A 28 -4.48 13.29 -13.42
C VAL A 28 -5.22 12.45 -12.38
N VAL A 29 -6.24 13.01 -11.73
CA VAL A 29 -6.96 12.37 -10.62
C VAL A 29 -7.63 11.07 -11.06
N GLY A 30 -8.24 11.06 -12.24
CA GLY A 30 -8.88 9.89 -12.81
C GLY A 30 -7.89 8.74 -13.06
N ARG A 31 -6.69 9.03 -13.60
CA ARG A 31 -5.64 8.03 -13.80
C ARG A 31 -5.11 7.48 -12.48
N VAL A 32 -4.84 8.34 -11.50
CA VAL A 32 -4.40 7.89 -10.16
C VAL A 32 -5.43 6.95 -9.54
N SER A 33 -6.73 7.32 -9.59
CA SER A 33 -7.80 6.51 -9.00
C SER A 33 -8.03 5.16 -9.71
N ARG A 34 -7.89 5.13 -11.03
CA ARG A 34 -7.99 3.88 -11.81
C ARG A 34 -6.79 2.98 -11.57
N LEU A 35 -5.60 3.55 -11.69
CA LEU A 35 -4.34 2.84 -11.51
C LEU A 35 -4.23 2.23 -10.11
N ALA A 36 -4.64 2.95 -9.06
CA ALA A 36 -4.62 2.42 -7.69
C ALA A 36 -5.44 1.13 -7.57
N ARG A 37 -6.67 1.10 -8.13
CA ARG A 37 -7.53 -0.10 -8.14
C ARG A 37 -6.95 -1.25 -8.97
N GLU A 38 -6.37 -0.94 -10.12
CA GLU A 38 -5.75 -1.94 -10.98
C GLU A 38 -4.51 -2.56 -10.34
N LEU A 39 -3.68 -1.75 -9.68
CA LEU A 39 -2.51 -2.23 -8.93
C LEU A 39 -2.94 -3.12 -7.76
N GLU A 40 -3.93 -2.71 -6.97
CA GLU A 40 -4.46 -3.51 -5.87
C GLU A 40 -4.92 -4.90 -6.34
N GLN A 41 -5.65 -4.97 -7.45
CA GLN A 41 -6.09 -6.24 -8.06
C GLN A 41 -4.91 -7.12 -8.54
N ARG A 42 -3.80 -6.53 -8.97
CA ARG A 42 -2.62 -7.25 -9.46
C ARG A 42 -1.66 -7.65 -8.34
N LEU A 43 -1.71 -6.98 -7.19
CA LEU A 43 -0.92 -7.30 -6.01
C LEU A 43 -1.56 -8.40 -5.16
N GLU A 44 -2.88 -8.40 -5.04
CA GLU A 44 -3.63 -9.33 -4.19
C GLU A 44 -3.35 -10.83 -4.47
N PRO A 45 -3.22 -11.32 -5.72
CA PRO A 45 -2.87 -12.71 -5.99
C PRO A 45 -1.54 -13.13 -5.37
N VAL A 46 -0.53 -12.26 -5.39
CA VAL A 46 0.79 -12.53 -4.82
C VAL A 46 0.71 -12.77 -3.31
N TYR A 47 -0.10 -12.00 -2.61
CA TYR A 47 -0.32 -12.22 -1.18
C TYR A 47 -1.04 -13.53 -0.90
N ARG A 48 -2.05 -13.88 -1.71
CA ARG A 48 -2.82 -15.14 -1.57
C ARG A 48 -1.96 -16.38 -1.78
N GLU A 49 -0.99 -16.35 -2.67
CA GLU A 49 -0.02 -17.45 -2.87
C GLU A 49 0.75 -17.77 -1.59
N HIS A 50 0.87 -16.79 -0.67
CA HIS A 50 1.50 -16.94 0.64
C HIS A 50 0.48 -17.10 1.78
N GLY A 51 -0.81 -17.30 1.48
CA GLY A 51 -1.87 -17.39 2.49
C GLY A 51 -2.19 -16.07 3.20
N LEU A 52 -1.83 -14.94 2.58
CA LEU A 52 -2.06 -13.60 3.10
C LEU A 52 -3.13 -12.87 2.28
N ASP A 53 -3.69 -11.80 2.85
CA ASP A 53 -4.30 -10.70 2.12
C ASP A 53 -3.42 -9.45 2.22
N GLY A 54 -3.72 -8.43 1.41
CA GLY A 54 -2.94 -7.19 1.42
C GLY A 54 -2.88 -6.51 2.79
N GLY A 55 -3.94 -6.62 3.59
CA GLY A 55 -3.97 -6.05 4.94
C GLY A 55 -3.09 -6.81 5.94
N TRP A 56 -3.02 -8.14 5.82
CA TRP A 56 -2.13 -8.96 6.63
C TRP A 56 -0.67 -8.75 6.23
N TYR A 57 -0.40 -8.73 4.93
CA TYR A 57 0.93 -8.43 4.42
C TYR A 57 1.43 -7.08 4.93
N ASP A 58 0.60 -6.03 4.85
CA ASP A 58 1.00 -4.67 5.27
C ASP A 58 1.36 -4.60 6.77
N VAL A 59 0.62 -5.30 7.65
CA VAL A 59 0.95 -5.39 9.08
C VAL A 59 2.29 -6.10 9.30
N LEU A 60 2.47 -7.28 8.71
CA LEU A 60 3.71 -8.05 8.86
C LEU A 60 4.92 -7.31 8.27
N ALA A 61 4.76 -6.70 7.09
CA ALA A 61 5.79 -5.91 6.45
C ALA A 61 6.13 -4.65 7.26
N THR A 62 5.15 -4.05 7.92
CA THR A 62 5.37 -2.90 8.82
C THR A 62 6.22 -3.29 10.02
N LEU A 63 5.92 -4.42 10.67
CA LEU A 63 6.75 -4.95 11.75
C LEU A 63 8.15 -5.32 11.24
N ARG A 64 8.24 -5.94 10.07
CA ARG A 64 9.52 -6.37 9.51
C ARG A 64 10.46 -5.20 9.20
N ARG A 65 9.92 -4.12 8.59
CA ARG A 65 10.70 -2.92 8.22
C ARG A 65 11.01 -2.00 9.40
N SER A 66 10.37 -2.19 10.58
CA SER A 66 10.74 -1.43 11.79
C SER A 66 12.12 -1.82 12.34
N GLY A 67 12.70 -2.93 11.86
CA GLY A 67 14.00 -3.41 12.31
C GLY A 67 13.91 -4.21 13.62
N PRO A 68 15.01 -4.89 14.00
CA PRO A 68 15.05 -5.63 15.26
C PRO A 68 14.74 -4.72 16.46
N PRO A 69 13.95 -5.20 17.41
CA PRO A 69 13.39 -6.52 17.60
C PRO A 69 12.05 -6.78 16.91
N TYR A 70 11.68 -6.06 15.85
CA TYR A 70 10.48 -6.26 15.01
C TYR A 70 9.18 -6.14 15.81
N ARG A 71 9.08 -5.10 16.61
CA ARG A 71 7.92 -4.84 17.49
C ARG A 71 7.49 -3.38 17.45
N LEU A 72 6.19 -3.16 17.57
CA LEU A 72 5.56 -1.84 17.57
C LEU A 72 4.40 -1.81 18.58
N ARG A 73 4.10 -0.63 19.10
CA ARG A 73 2.84 -0.37 19.81
C ARG A 73 1.69 -0.29 18.81
N PRO A 74 0.46 -0.67 19.18
CA PRO A 74 -0.71 -0.54 18.30
C PRO A 74 -0.90 0.87 17.73
N SER A 75 -0.55 1.91 18.48
CA SER A 75 -0.62 3.31 18.04
C SER A 75 0.39 3.64 16.93
N GLU A 76 1.54 2.95 16.91
CA GLU A 76 2.59 3.20 15.91
C GLU A 76 2.24 2.64 14.53
N PHE A 77 1.26 1.72 14.45
CA PHE A 77 0.71 1.31 13.16
C PHE A 77 -0.06 2.42 12.46
N THR A 78 -0.64 3.37 13.23
CA THR A 78 -1.35 4.51 12.67
C THR A 78 -0.35 5.39 11.90
N GLY A 79 -0.54 5.50 10.59
CA GLY A 79 0.38 6.23 9.70
C GLY A 79 1.61 5.42 9.21
N ALA A 80 1.92 4.27 9.83
CA ALA A 80 2.97 3.37 9.35
C ALA A 80 2.47 2.37 8.31
N LEU A 81 1.19 2.00 8.35
CA LEU A 81 0.56 1.13 7.36
C LEU A 81 0.44 1.85 6.01
N MET A 82 0.65 1.10 4.93
CA MET A 82 0.41 1.59 3.56
C MET A 82 -1.09 1.63 3.24
N LEU A 83 -1.86 0.71 3.83
CA LEU A 83 -3.30 0.63 3.71
C LEU A 83 -4.00 1.39 4.85
N THR A 84 -5.31 1.56 4.72
CA THR A 84 -6.10 2.26 5.75
C THR A 84 -6.06 1.54 7.10
N SER A 85 -6.03 2.29 8.19
CA SER A 85 -6.05 1.76 9.57
C SER A 85 -7.38 1.07 9.95
N SER A 86 -8.40 1.17 9.09
CA SER A 86 -9.69 0.51 9.32
C SER A 86 -9.53 -1.00 9.49
N GLY A 87 -10.00 -1.52 10.63
CA GLY A 87 -9.94 -2.95 10.93
C GLY A 87 -8.59 -3.47 11.41
N THR A 88 -7.61 -2.62 11.73
CA THR A 88 -6.28 -3.03 12.22
C THR A 88 -6.37 -3.96 13.43
N THR A 89 -7.21 -3.66 14.42
CA THR A 89 -7.39 -4.53 15.61
C THR A 89 -7.79 -5.95 15.20
N LYS A 90 -8.80 -6.09 14.35
CA LYS A 90 -9.27 -7.39 13.86
C LYS A 90 -8.20 -8.14 13.04
N ARG A 91 -7.36 -7.42 12.31
CA ARG A 91 -6.22 -8.01 11.58
C ARG A 91 -5.18 -8.54 12.56
N LEU A 92 -4.83 -7.75 13.58
CA LEU A 92 -3.90 -8.17 14.64
C LEU A 92 -4.40 -9.42 15.37
N ASP A 93 -5.69 -9.49 15.72
CA ASP A 93 -6.28 -10.65 16.39
C ASP A 93 -6.13 -11.93 15.54
N ARG A 94 -6.38 -11.83 14.24
CA ARG A 94 -6.25 -12.96 13.31
C ARG A 94 -4.80 -13.37 13.08
N LEU A 95 -3.90 -12.42 12.96
CA LEU A 95 -2.48 -12.68 12.80
C LEU A 95 -1.88 -13.36 14.03
N GLU A 96 -2.33 -12.98 15.23
CA GLU A 96 -1.95 -13.62 16.48
C GLU A 96 -2.49 -15.05 16.56
N GLN A 97 -3.77 -15.27 16.23
CA GLN A 97 -4.37 -16.61 16.14
C GLN A 97 -3.63 -17.52 15.13
N ALA A 98 -3.10 -16.93 14.05
CA ALA A 98 -2.27 -17.64 13.07
C ALA A 98 -0.82 -17.85 13.54
N GLY A 99 -0.42 -17.34 14.71
CA GLY A 99 0.94 -17.46 15.24
C GLY A 99 1.99 -16.65 14.49
N LEU A 100 1.58 -15.65 13.70
CA LEU A 100 2.48 -14.81 12.89
C LEU A 100 2.98 -13.58 13.66
N ILE A 101 2.23 -13.17 14.66
CA ILE A 101 2.61 -12.14 15.62
C ILE A 101 2.29 -12.62 17.05
N GLU A 102 2.83 -11.95 18.03
CA GLU A 102 2.50 -12.13 19.45
C GLU A 102 2.27 -10.77 20.12
N ARG A 103 1.42 -10.75 21.14
CA ARG A 103 1.22 -9.61 22.02
C ARG A 103 1.93 -9.83 23.33
N GLY A 104 2.65 -8.81 23.79
CA GLY A 104 3.33 -8.83 25.08
C GLY A 104 3.22 -7.49 25.81
N PRO A 105 3.59 -7.46 27.11
CA PRO A 105 3.60 -6.22 27.87
C PRO A 105 4.67 -5.28 27.34
N ASP A 106 4.37 -3.97 27.38
CA ASP A 106 5.35 -2.94 27.08
C ASP A 106 6.22 -2.70 28.34
N PRO A 107 7.54 -2.87 28.30
CA PRO A 107 8.40 -2.67 29.45
C PRO A 107 8.43 -1.20 29.92
N ASP A 108 8.13 -0.27 29.02
CA ASP A 108 8.17 1.18 29.29
C ASP A 108 6.80 1.73 29.71
N ASP A 109 5.72 0.96 29.48
CA ASP A 109 4.37 1.36 29.85
C ASP A 109 3.59 0.15 30.41
N ARG A 110 3.34 0.16 31.74
CA ARG A 110 2.62 -0.93 32.44
C ARG A 110 1.21 -1.24 31.87
N ARG A 111 0.61 -0.32 31.14
CA ARG A 111 -0.70 -0.49 30.47
C ARG A 111 -0.56 -0.73 28.98
N GLY A 112 0.66 -0.61 28.46
CA GLY A 112 0.98 -0.75 27.07
C GLY A 112 1.07 -2.21 26.63
N THR A 113 0.80 -2.42 25.36
CA THR A 113 0.97 -3.70 24.68
C THR A 113 1.90 -3.49 23.50
N LEU A 114 2.84 -4.41 23.31
CA LEU A 114 3.69 -4.49 22.12
C LEU A 114 3.20 -5.63 21.24
N ILE A 115 3.23 -5.38 19.94
CA ILE A 115 3.00 -6.37 18.90
C ILE A 115 4.37 -6.74 18.33
N THR A 116 4.73 -8.00 18.42
CA THR A 116 6.03 -8.53 17.98
C THR A 116 5.83 -9.51 16.84
N LEU A 117 6.66 -9.44 15.81
CA LEU A 117 6.68 -10.39 14.71
C LEU A 117 7.35 -11.69 15.18
N THR A 118 6.67 -12.83 15.04
CA THR A 118 7.25 -14.14 15.35
C THR A 118 8.29 -14.58 14.31
N ALA A 119 9.06 -15.62 14.62
CA ALA A 119 9.96 -16.22 13.63
C ALA A 119 9.21 -16.70 12.39
N ALA A 120 8.06 -17.38 12.58
CA ALA A 120 7.20 -17.82 11.48
C ALA A 120 6.65 -16.66 10.67
N GLY A 121 6.18 -15.59 11.34
CA GLY A 121 5.73 -14.37 10.67
C GLY A 121 6.84 -13.70 9.86
N ARG A 122 8.07 -13.70 10.37
CA ARG A 122 9.24 -13.14 9.67
C ARG A 122 9.59 -13.93 8.41
N GLU A 123 9.66 -15.26 8.51
CA GLU A 123 9.95 -16.12 7.35
C GLU A 123 8.88 -15.94 6.26
N LEU A 124 7.62 -15.93 6.66
CA LEU A 124 6.49 -15.74 5.74
C LEU A 124 6.54 -14.38 5.03
N VAL A 125 6.72 -13.29 5.78
CA VAL A 125 6.74 -11.96 5.18
C VAL A 125 7.99 -11.72 4.34
N ASP A 126 9.13 -12.28 4.69
CA ASP A 126 10.35 -12.18 3.89
C ASP A 126 10.15 -12.85 2.51
N ALA A 127 9.54 -14.04 2.48
CA ALA A 127 9.19 -14.73 1.23
C ALA A 127 8.15 -13.96 0.41
N ALA A 128 7.07 -13.50 1.06
CA ALA A 128 6.02 -12.72 0.40
C ALA A 128 6.56 -11.39 -0.15
N THR A 129 7.46 -10.72 0.58
CA THR A 129 8.06 -9.45 0.13
C THR A 129 8.94 -9.64 -1.09
N GLN A 130 9.69 -10.74 -1.18
CA GLN A 130 10.49 -11.03 -2.37
C GLN A 130 9.60 -11.17 -3.61
N ALA A 131 8.53 -11.97 -3.52
CA ALA A 131 7.58 -12.16 -4.61
C ALA A 131 6.83 -10.86 -4.96
N HIS A 132 6.46 -10.08 -3.95
CA HIS A 132 5.80 -8.78 -4.11
C HIS A 132 6.67 -7.80 -4.91
N LEU A 133 7.93 -7.61 -4.51
CA LEU A 133 8.85 -6.70 -5.19
C LEU A 133 9.15 -7.13 -6.64
N GLU A 134 9.21 -8.45 -6.88
CA GLU A 134 9.37 -8.96 -8.24
C GLU A 134 8.13 -8.69 -9.09
N ASN A 135 6.94 -8.85 -8.53
CA ASN A 135 5.69 -8.48 -9.21
C ASN A 135 5.62 -6.97 -9.49
N GLU A 136 5.98 -6.12 -8.53
CA GLU A 136 6.02 -4.66 -8.73
C GLU A 136 6.97 -4.26 -9.85
N ARG A 137 8.16 -4.88 -9.95
CA ARG A 137 9.07 -4.63 -11.08
C ARG A 137 8.40 -4.93 -12.42
N ARG A 138 7.70 -6.07 -12.53
CA ARG A 138 6.95 -6.44 -13.75
C ARG A 138 5.85 -5.43 -14.08
N LEU A 139 5.13 -4.94 -13.08
CA LEU A 139 4.08 -3.93 -13.27
C LEU A 139 4.63 -2.58 -13.77
N LEU A 140 5.91 -2.32 -13.54
CA LEU A 140 6.58 -1.08 -13.93
C LEU A 140 7.43 -1.22 -15.21
N GLU A 141 7.46 -2.37 -15.88
CA GLU A 141 8.29 -2.64 -17.05
C GLU A 141 8.04 -1.69 -18.25
N SER A 142 6.84 -1.10 -18.32
CA SER A 142 6.52 -0.11 -19.37
C SER A 142 7.21 1.25 -19.17
N LEU A 143 7.84 1.47 -18.01
CA LEU A 143 8.52 2.71 -17.66
C LEU A 143 10.02 2.47 -17.53
N THR A 144 10.81 3.37 -18.10
CA THR A 144 12.25 3.44 -17.83
C THR A 144 12.52 3.83 -16.38
N ASP A 145 13.70 3.51 -15.85
CA ASP A 145 14.11 3.91 -14.49
C ASP A 145 13.99 5.41 -14.23
N ALA A 146 14.25 6.24 -15.25
CA ALA A 146 14.12 7.70 -15.13
C ALA A 146 12.65 8.12 -14.99
N GLU A 147 11.75 7.49 -15.75
CA GLU A 147 10.32 7.73 -15.68
C GLU A 147 9.72 7.24 -14.36
N GLN A 148 10.15 6.08 -13.87
CA GLN A 148 9.74 5.56 -12.54
C GLN A 148 10.11 6.53 -11.42
N ARG A 149 11.37 7.02 -11.40
CA ARG A 149 11.82 8.02 -10.43
C ARG A 149 11.01 9.31 -10.52
N ARG A 150 10.79 9.82 -11.75
CA ARG A 150 10.01 11.03 -11.97
C ARG A 150 8.56 10.89 -11.53
N LEU A 151 7.93 9.75 -11.83
CA LEU A 151 6.56 9.44 -11.38
C LEU A 151 6.48 9.39 -9.86
N ALA A 152 7.41 8.71 -9.18
CA ALA A 152 7.47 8.65 -7.72
C ALA A 152 7.59 10.05 -7.10
N ASP A 153 8.42 10.92 -7.68
CA ASP A 153 8.59 12.31 -7.21
C ASP A 153 7.33 13.15 -7.40
N LEU A 154 6.64 13.00 -8.54
CA LEU A 154 5.39 13.70 -8.82
C LEU A 154 4.26 13.24 -7.87
N LEU A 155 4.13 11.94 -7.64
CA LEU A 155 3.17 11.39 -6.70
C LEU A 155 3.45 11.83 -5.26
N ARG A 156 4.72 11.84 -4.85
CA ARG A 156 5.15 12.38 -3.54
C ARG A 156 4.77 13.85 -3.39
N LYS A 157 5.08 14.67 -4.40
CA LYS A 157 4.74 16.10 -4.40
C LYS A 157 3.23 16.32 -4.30
N LEU A 158 2.44 15.55 -5.08
CA LEU A 158 0.98 15.63 -5.03
C LEU A 158 0.46 15.27 -3.64
N ARG A 159 0.91 14.14 -3.07
CA ARG A 159 0.48 13.67 -1.75
C ARG A 159 0.79 14.67 -0.63
N LEU A 160 1.98 15.27 -0.65
CA LEU A 160 2.38 16.27 0.36
C LEU A 160 1.67 17.62 0.21
N GLY A 161 1.09 17.89 -0.95
CA GLY A 161 0.31 19.10 -1.21
C GLY A 161 -1.20 18.96 -0.96
N LEU A 162 -1.67 17.75 -0.58
CA LEU A 162 -3.08 17.58 -0.22
C LEU A 162 -3.33 18.21 1.16
N PRO A 163 -4.43 18.94 1.33
CA PRO A 163 -4.84 19.43 2.65
C PRO A 163 -5.21 18.27 3.57
N ASP A 164 -5.01 18.44 4.86
CA ASP A 164 -5.43 17.50 5.92
C ASP A 164 -6.93 17.33 5.98
#